data_b5db09e08f79b72b76a52a0a0dc7d56d
#
_entry.id   b5db09e08f79b72b76a52a0a0dc7d56d
#
_cell.length_a   1.000
_cell.length_b   1.000
_cell.length_c   1.000
_cell.angle_alpha   90.00
_cell.angle_beta   90.00
_cell.angle_gamma   90.00
#
_symmetry.space_group_name_H-M   'P 1'
#
loop_
_entity.id
_entity.type
_entity.pdbx_description
1 polymer ?
#
loop_
_entity_poly.entity_id
_entity_poly.type
_entity_poly.pdbx_seq_one_letter_code
_entity_poly.pdbx_strand_id
1 'polypeptide(L)'
;VRDAGGGAEASALDATALLEGGTTDAMAAGESGGSTVCGGSVLGGGPTTPTPTHLDIEVHDPSMIWDGTRYSLFATGGTLNVRRSADILTWTDAGNLFGAIPAWVSTALGSAPTDLWGPDISYFNGQFHVYYAGSSFGSNDSVIGLATTPSLASPTWADQGLVLQSRTSDDFNAIDPNVSFDASCTPWLAFGSFWSGIKMRKLDGTTGKPDPGDTTPYSLASRNGGAIEAASIVSHNGYYYLFVSFDLCCQGVDSTYRTMVGRGTSITGPYTDKAGTSMMQGAAEQLLATSGRYIGPGGGTAWKDGSTYLYVYHYYDGDDDGVSKLQIRPITFDSSNWVVLGAPLFP
;
A
#
# COMPACT_ATOMS: atom_id res chain seq x y z
N VAL A 1 -52.12 1.60 -7.27
CA VAL A 1 -52.43 0.26 -6.76
C VAL A 1 -51.23 -0.62 -6.99
N ARG A 2 -50.60 -1.05 -5.87
CA ARG A 2 -49.68 -2.18 -5.64
C ARG A 2 -48.36 -2.15 -6.45
N ASP A 3 -47.24 -1.92 -5.80
CA ASP A 3 -46.53 -2.79 -4.82
C ASP A 3 -45.84 -3.99 -5.49
N ALA A 4 -44.52 -3.96 -5.53
CA ALA A 4 -43.66 -5.08 -5.21
C ALA A 4 -42.21 -4.58 -5.13
N GLY A 5 -41.72 -4.39 -3.90
CA GLY A 5 -40.32 -4.27 -3.56
C GLY A 5 -39.64 -5.63 -3.76
N GLY A 6 -38.38 -5.56 -4.14
CA GLY A 6 -37.43 -6.67 -4.18
C GLY A 6 -36.09 -6.14 -3.71
N GLY A 7 -35.95 -5.97 -2.39
CA GLY A 7 -34.65 -5.74 -1.77
C GLY A 7 -33.84 -7.01 -1.88
N ALA A 8 -32.74 -6.97 -2.60
CA ALA A 8 -31.70 -7.98 -2.51
C ALA A 8 -30.93 -7.73 -1.21
N GLU A 9 -31.22 -8.50 -0.19
CA GLU A 9 -30.35 -8.63 0.97
C GLU A 9 -28.99 -9.20 0.52
N ALA A 10 -27.98 -8.35 0.52
CA ALA A 10 -26.60 -8.83 0.46
C ALA A 10 -26.32 -9.56 1.78
N SER A 11 -26.29 -10.89 1.72
CA SER A 11 -25.84 -11.71 2.85
C SER A 11 -24.44 -11.26 3.24
N ALA A 12 -24.28 -10.78 4.47
CA ALA A 12 -22.99 -10.54 5.08
C ALA A 12 -22.23 -11.88 5.10
N LEU A 13 -21.20 -11.99 4.28
CA LEU A 13 -20.24 -13.09 4.41
C LEU A 13 -19.53 -12.88 5.73
N ASP A 14 -19.62 -13.89 6.60
CA ASP A 14 -19.04 -13.88 7.94
C ASP A 14 -17.53 -13.64 7.85
N ALA A 15 -17.07 -12.55 8.45
CA ALA A 15 -15.65 -12.22 8.53
C ALA A 15 -14.81 -13.30 9.20
N THR A 16 -15.46 -14.20 9.97
CA THR A 16 -14.85 -15.36 10.61
C THR A 16 -14.32 -16.40 9.64
N ALA A 17 -14.93 -16.56 8.47
CA ALA A 17 -14.52 -17.59 7.51
C ALA A 17 -13.19 -17.31 6.80
N LEU A 18 -12.69 -16.07 6.85
CA LEU A 18 -11.46 -15.67 6.15
C LEU A 18 -10.18 -15.90 6.96
N LEU A 19 -10.29 -16.16 8.26
CA LEU A 19 -9.16 -16.39 9.15
C LEU A 19 -9.00 -17.88 9.57
N GLU A 20 -9.95 -18.75 9.24
CA GLU A 20 -9.90 -20.19 9.56
C GLU A 20 -9.11 -21.07 8.55
N GLY A 21 -8.41 -20.47 7.57
CA GLY A 21 -7.66 -21.17 6.51
C GLY A 21 -6.32 -21.78 6.92
N GLY A 22 -6.04 -21.98 8.20
CA GLY A 22 -4.78 -22.54 8.70
C GLY A 22 -4.89 -23.96 9.21
N THR A 23 -5.34 -24.94 8.41
CA THR A 23 -5.15 -26.35 8.75
C THR A 23 -3.79 -26.83 8.22
N THR A 24 -3.00 -27.38 9.13
CA THR A 24 -1.76 -28.11 8.86
C THR A 24 -2.04 -29.27 7.90
N ASP A 25 -1.74 -29.10 6.62
CA ASP A 25 -1.66 -30.24 5.70
C ASP A 25 -0.22 -30.73 5.60
N ALA A 26 -0.08 -32.00 6.00
CA ALA A 26 1.12 -32.76 5.84
C ALA A 26 1.49 -32.88 4.35
N MET A 27 2.78 -32.77 4.08
CA MET A 27 3.39 -32.96 2.77
C MET A 27 2.86 -34.19 2.04
N ALA A 28 2.18 -33.94 0.92
CA ALA A 28 2.06 -34.91 -0.16
C ALA A 28 2.98 -34.44 -1.29
N ALA A 29 3.98 -35.26 -1.57
CA ALA A 29 4.89 -35.04 -2.69
C ALA A 29 4.17 -35.31 -4.02
N GLY A 30 4.23 -34.32 -4.93
CA GLY A 30 3.95 -34.55 -6.34
C GLY A 30 3.02 -33.48 -6.97
N GLU A 31 3.60 -32.37 -7.45
CA GLU A 31 3.45 -31.89 -8.82
C GLU A 31 4.30 -30.63 -9.00
N SER A 32 5.16 -30.63 -10.02
CA SER A 32 6.09 -29.58 -10.38
C SER A 32 5.35 -28.40 -11.01
N GLY A 33 5.19 -27.36 -10.25
CA GLY A 33 4.66 -26.05 -10.63
C GLY A 33 4.90 -25.08 -9.49
N GLY A 34 6.17 -24.94 -9.04
CA GLY A 34 6.52 -24.09 -7.91
C GLY A 34 6.24 -22.63 -8.25
N SER A 35 5.14 -22.08 -7.74
CA SER A 35 4.97 -20.64 -7.65
C SER A 35 6.02 -20.13 -6.65
N THR A 36 7.05 -19.49 -7.18
CA THR A 36 8.06 -18.83 -6.35
C THR A 36 7.38 -17.68 -5.64
N VAL A 37 7.25 -17.74 -4.31
CA VAL A 37 6.75 -16.64 -3.49
C VAL A 37 7.87 -15.61 -3.42
N CYS A 38 7.73 -14.56 -4.20
CA CYS A 38 8.66 -13.44 -4.22
C CYS A 38 8.41 -12.52 -3.02
N GLY A 39 9.49 -12.00 -2.45
CA GLY A 39 9.40 -11.21 -1.22
C GLY A 39 9.06 -12.17 -0.07
N GLY A 40 10.08 -12.69 0.62
CA GLY A 40 9.88 -13.77 1.57
C GLY A 40 8.70 -13.55 2.49
N SER A 41 7.62 -14.27 2.25
CA SER A 41 6.60 -14.48 3.25
C SER A 41 7.30 -15.11 4.44
N VAL A 42 7.37 -14.43 5.54
CA VAL A 42 7.82 -15.01 6.79
C VAL A 42 6.64 -15.79 7.34
N LEU A 43 6.48 -16.92 6.71
CA LEU A 43 5.77 -18.14 7.12
C LEU A 43 4.61 -18.03 8.11
N GLY A 44 3.46 -18.32 7.59
CA GLY A 44 2.39 -19.20 8.05
C GLY A 44 2.07 -19.20 9.54
N GLY A 45 0.87 -18.75 9.82
CA GLY A 45 0.22 -18.81 11.10
C GLY A 45 -0.38 -17.47 11.46
N GLY A 46 -1.27 -16.97 10.62
CA GLY A 46 -2.12 -15.86 11.03
C GLY A 46 -2.91 -16.25 12.28
N PRO A 47 -3.14 -15.32 13.21
CA PRO A 47 -3.82 -15.60 14.45
C PRO A 47 -5.28 -15.99 14.21
N THR A 48 -5.77 -16.82 15.12
CA THR A 48 -7.20 -17.13 15.28
C THR A 48 -7.97 -15.83 15.55
N THR A 49 -9.06 -15.69 14.87
CA THR A 49 -9.95 -14.51 14.79
C THR A 49 -10.35 -13.94 16.14
N PRO A 50 -10.01 -12.70 16.46
CA PRO A 50 -10.73 -11.94 17.46
C PRO A 50 -11.97 -11.24 16.85
N THR A 51 -12.95 -10.98 17.68
CA THR A 51 -14.13 -10.19 17.29
C THR A 51 -13.71 -8.76 16.97
N PRO A 52 -14.11 -8.18 15.83
CA PRO A 52 -13.79 -6.80 15.50
C PRO A 52 -14.24 -5.85 16.63
N THR A 53 -13.31 -5.06 17.13
CA THR A 53 -13.60 -3.96 18.06
C THR A 53 -13.39 -2.67 17.31
N HIS A 54 -14.13 -1.62 17.70
CA HIS A 54 -13.90 -0.29 17.18
C HIS A 54 -12.43 0.10 17.43
N LEU A 55 -11.71 0.39 16.36
CA LEU A 55 -10.31 0.78 16.44
C LEU A 55 -10.20 2.29 16.24
N ASP A 56 -9.68 2.97 17.23
CA ASP A 56 -9.45 4.40 17.22
C ASP A 56 -7.94 4.67 17.14
N ILE A 57 -7.35 4.43 15.98
CA ILE A 57 -5.93 4.64 15.73
C ILE A 57 -5.75 5.67 14.64
N GLU A 58 -5.18 6.81 15.00
CA GLU A 58 -4.75 7.82 14.05
C GLU A 58 -3.61 7.27 13.19
N VAL A 59 -3.85 7.24 11.88
CA VAL A 59 -2.92 6.73 10.86
C VAL A 59 -3.15 7.46 9.54
N HIS A 60 -2.07 7.81 8.85
CA HIS A 60 -2.09 8.32 7.48
C HIS A 60 -1.09 7.53 6.63
N ASP A 61 -1.46 7.14 5.39
CA ASP A 61 -0.66 6.35 4.45
C ASP A 61 -0.04 5.09 5.06
N PRO A 62 -0.84 4.15 5.56
CA PRO A 62 -0.30 2.97 6.23
C PRO A 62 0.27 1.95 5.25
N SER A 63 1.43 1.39 5.59
CA SER A 63 1.98 0.18 4.99
C SER A 63 2.31 -0.84 6.07
N MET A 64 2.03 -2.13 5.81
CA MET A 64 2.06 -3.17 6.84
C MET A 64 2.82 -4.40 6.36
N ILE A 65 3.48 -5.09 7.29
CA ILE A 65 4.11 -6.39 7.06
C ILE A 65 3.94 -7.32 8.26
N TRP A 66 3.90 -8.63 8.01
CA TRP A 66 3.99 -9.68 9.02
C TRP A 66 5.41 -10.21 9.10
N ASP A 67 6.00 -10.30 10.31
CA ASP A 67 7.40 -10.75 10.52
C ASP A 67 7.51 -12.22 10.97
N GLY A 68 6.42 -12.98 10.92
CA GLY A 68 6.32 -14.35 11.42
C GLY A 68 5.81 -14.44 12.86
N THR A 69 5.77 -13.31 13.60
CA THR A 69 5.33 -13.26 15.01
C THR A 69 4.32 -12.15 15.27
N ARG A 70 4.40 -11.04 14.52
CA ARG A 70 3.54 -9.86 14.67
C ARG A 70 3.47 -9.06 13.39
N TYR A 71 2.45 -8.26 13.29
CA TYR A 71 2.32 -7.21 12.29
C TYR A 71 3.10 -5.97 12.75
N SER A 72 3.79 -5.32 11.81
CA SER A 72 4.36 -3.99 11.96
C SER A 72 3.75 -3.09 10.90
N LEU A 73 3.24 -1.93 11.31
CA LEU A 73 2.62 -0.93 10.46
C LEU A 73 3.44 0.34 10.55
N PHE A 74 3.74 0.92 9.40
CA PHE A 74 4.45 2.17 9.23
C PHE A 74 3.50 3.19 8.61
N ALA A 75 3.60 4.45 9.05
CA ALA A 75 2.69 5.50 8.60
C ALA A 75 3.39 6.86 8.53
N THR A 76 2.82 7.76 7.73
CA THR A 76 3.19 9.17 7.64
C THR A 76 3.14 9.84 9.01
N GLY A 77 4.08 10.73 9.26
CA GLY A 77 4.14 11.61 10.44
C GLY A 77 5.46 11.50 11.20
N GLY A 78 5.95 12.63 11.68
CA GLY A 78 7.22 12.74 12.38
C GLY A 78 8.38 12.13 11.59
N THR A 79 9.06 11.15 12.18
CA THR A 79 10.12 10.39 11.52
C THR A 79 9.66 8.97 11.13
N LEU A 80 8.41 8.85 10.69
CA LEU A 80 7.58 7.68 10.38
C LEU A 80 7.11 6.94 11.63
N ASN A 81 5.81 7.04 11.89
CA ASN A 81 5.16 6.36 13.01
C ASN A 81 5.16 4.84 12.81
N VAL A 82 5.47 4.10 13.87
CA VAL A 82 5.48 2.64 13.85
C VAL A 82 4.50 2.10 14.88
N ARG A 83 3.67 1.15 14.46
CA ARG A 83 2.74 0.43 15.34
C ARG A 83 2.93 -1.07 15.20
N ARG A 84 2.56 -1.82 16.22
CA ARG A 84 2.68 -3.28 16.24
C ARG A 84 1.41 -3.93 16.74
N SER A 85 1.10 -5.09 16.16
CA SER A 85 -0.04 -5.92 16.53
C SER A 85 0.31 -7.40 16.46
N ALA A 86 -0.23 -8.19 17.39
CA ALA A 86 -0.14 -9.65 17.32
C ALA A 86 -1.33 -10.26 16.55
N ASP A 87 -2.43 -9.51 16.40
CA ASP A 87 -3.73 -10.02 15.96
C ASP A 87 -4.39 -9.18 14.86
N ILE A 88 -3.69 -8.16 14.33
CA ILE A 88 -4.17 -7.18 13.36
C ILE A 88 -5.30 -6.26 13.87
N LEU A 89 -5.89 -6.59 15.01
CA LEU A 89 -7.03 -5.86 15.57
C LEU A 89 -6.64 -4.94 16.72
N THR A 90 -5.60 -5.30 17.47
CA THR A 90 -5.10 -4.50 18.60
C THR A 90 -3.71 -3.98 18.27
N TRP A 91 -3.56 -2.67 18.19
CA TRP A 91 -2.31 -2.02 17.83
C TRP A 91 -1.71 -1.23 18.99
N THR A 92 -0.41 -1.33 19.15
CA THR A 92 0.36 -0.58 20.14
C THR A 92 1.35 0.34 19.47
N ASP A 93 1.58 1.51 20.03
CA ASP A 93 2.63 2.41 19.60
C ASP A 93 4.00 1.74 19.81
N ALA A 94 4.85 1.79 18.81
CA ALA A 94 6.22 1.29 18.82
C ALA A 94 7.25 2.39 18.53
N GLY A 95 6.85 3.65 18.62
CA GLY A 95 7.67 4.84 18.39
C GLY A 95 7.79 5.18 16.90
N ASN A 96 8.97 5.60 16.50
CA ASN A 96 9.26 6.04 15.15
C ASN A 96 10.40 5.23 14.52
N LEU A 97 10.45 5.24 13.18
CA LEU A 97 11.52 4.58 12.42
C LEU A 97 12.89 5.18 12.76
N PHE A 98 12.98 6.51 12.77
CA PHE A 98 14.21 7.24 13.07
C PHE A 98 14.06 8.09 14.34
N GLY A 99 15.18 8.36 15.03
CA GLY A 99 15.23 9.32 16.13
C GLY A 99 15.16 10.78 15.67
N ALA A 100 15.52 11.03 14.40
CA ALA A 100 15.42 12.32 13.73
C ALA A 100 15.39 12.10 12.22
N ILE A 101 14.84 13.04 11.46
CA ILE A 101 14.87 13.00 9.98
C ILE A 101 16.34 12.99 9.53
N PRO A 102 16.75 12.05 8.66
CA PRO A 102 18.11 11.98 8.16
C PRO A 102 18.57 13.30 7.54
N ALA A 103 19.73 13.81 7.94
CA ALA A 103 20.20 15.14 7.54
C ALA A 103 20.36 15.32 6.03
N TRP A 104 20.60 14.22 5.28
CA TRP A 104 20.70 14.26 3.82
C TRP A 104 19.38 14.67 3.16
N VAL A 105 18.21 14.37 3.78
CA VAL A 105 16.90 14.76 3.26
C VAL A 105 16.81 16.29 3.18
N SER A 106 17.13 16.97 4.28
CA SER A 106 17.15 18.43 4.32
C SER A 106 18.16 19.02 3.33
N THR A 107 19.33 18.38 3.19
CA THR A 107 20.35 18.81 2.22
C THR A 107 19.84 18.66 0.78
N ALA A 108 19.17 17.56 0.47
CA ALA A 108 18.65 17.29 -0.87
C ALA A 108 17.51 18.23 -1.26
N LEU A 109 16.64 18.59 -0.31
CA LEU A 109 15.49 19.50 -0.53
C LEU A 109 15.84 20.98 -0.38
N GLY A 110 17.00 21.32 0.19
CA GLY A 110 17.35 22.69 0.54
C GLY A 110 16.59 23.27 1.74
N SER A 111 15.72 22.48 2.36
CA SER A 111 14.94 22.83 3.55
C SER A 111 14.63 21.57 4.36
N ALA A 112 14.44 21.71 5.68
CA ALA A 112 14.05 20.60 6.53
C ALA A 112 12.54 20.35 6.41
N PRO A 113 12.08 19.17 6.00
CA PRO A 113 10.66 18.81 6.10
C PRO A 113 10.29 18.62 7.57
N THR A 114 9.01 18.81 7.90
CA THR A 114 8.47 18.58 9.24
C THR A 114 8.27 17.09 9.53
N ASP A 115 7.94 16.34 8.48
CA ASP A 115 7.56 14.94 8.56
C ASP A 115 8.14 14.14 7.39
N LEU A 116 8.26 12.83 7.57
CA LEU A 116 8.45 11.86 6.49
C LEU A 116 7.10 11.25 6.13
N TRP A 117 6.89 10.95 4.83
CA TRP A 117 5.59 10.61 4.26
C TRP A 117 5.58 9.26 3.55
N GLY A 118 4.37 8.71 3.40
CA GLY A 118 4.02 7.61 2.51
C GLY A 118 4.99 6.43 2.57
N PRO A 119 5.22 5.80 3.74
CA PRO A 119 6.15 4.68 3.82
C PRO A 119 5.64 3.45 3.09
N ASP A 120 6.56 2.64 2.57
CA ASP A 120 6.30 1.28 2.14
C ASP A 120 7.29 0.32 2.78
N ILE A 121 6.78 -0.77 3.37
CA ILE A 121 7.59 -1.83 3.97
C ILE A 121 7.54 -3.10 3.13
N SER A 122 8.71 -3.64 2.79
CA SER A 122 8.86 -4.89 2.05
C SER A 122 10.00 -5.73 2.63
N TYR A 123 10.00 -7.05 2.31
CA TYR A 123 11.06 -7.96 2.73
C TYR A 123 11.64 -8.68 1.52
N PHE A 124 12.92 -8.52 1.27
CA PHE A 124 13.67 -9.24 0.26
C PHE A 124 15.17 -9.23 0.59
N ASN A 125 15.93 -10.11 -0.05
CA ASN A 125 17.38 -10.22 0.17
C ASN A 125 17.76 -10.32 1.66
N GLY A 126 16.93 -11.00 2.48
CA GLY A 126 17.21 -11.21 3.90
C GLY A 126 17.03 -9.99 4.79
N GLN A 127 16.46 -8.89 4.30
CA GLN A 127 16.24 -7.66 5.04
C GLN A 127 14.84 -7.08 4.85
N PHE A 128 14.35 -6.37 5.84
CA PHE A 128 13.21 -5.48 5.74
C PHE A 128 13.69 -4.15 5.18
N HIS A 129 12.93 -3.61 4.23
CA HIS A 129 13.19 -2.37 3.54
C HIS A 129 12.01 -1.42 3.78
N VAL A 130 12.25 -0.25 4.36
CA VAL A 130 11.26 0.83 4.43
C VAL A 130 11.69 1.92 3.49
N TYR A 131 10.89 2.13 2.44
CA TYR A 131 10.99 3.29 1.57
C TYR A 131 10.13 4.40 2.15
N TYR A 132 10.56 5.65 2.02
CA TYR A 132 9.87 6.80 2.58
C TYR A 132 10.12 8.05 1.75
N ALA A 133 9.20 9.01 1.80
CA ALA A 133 9.34 10.26 1.09
C ALA A 133 9.64 11.43 2.03
N GLY A 134 10.43 12.37 1.54
CA GLY A 134 10.58 13.71 2.08
C GLY A 134 10.19 14.73 1.03
N SER A 135 9.29 15.66 1.37
CA SER A 135 8.76 16.65 0.43
C SER A 135 8.20 17.87 1.16
N SER A 136 7.58 18.77 0.38
CA SER A 136 6.76 19.87 0.86
C SER A 136 5.42 19.86 0.12
N PHE A 137 4.33 20.18 0.83
CA PHE A 137 2.99 20.16 0.25
C PHE A 137 2.89 21.10 -0.97
N GLY A 138 2.34 20.58 -2.07
CA GLY A 138 2.19 21.32 -3.33
C GLY A 138 3.47 21.43 -4.18
N SER A 139 4.54 20.73 -3.80
CA SER A 139 5.81 20.68 -4.53
C SER A 139 6.07 19.31 -5.12
N ASN A 140 6.85 19.24 -6.20
CA ASN A 140 7.50 18.03 -6.68
C ASN A 140 9.03 18.07 -6.49
N ASP A 141 9.55 19.00 -5.73
CA ASP A 141 10.92 18.88 -5.21
C ASP A 141 10.88 17.92 -4.04
N SER A 142 11.18 16.65 -4.32
CA SER A 142 10.90 15.54 -3.41
C SER A 142 11.99 14.48 -3.49
N VAL A 143 12.13 13.71 -2.42
CA VAL A 143 13.07 12.58 -2.35
C VAL A 143 12.38 11.33 -1.84
N ILE A 144 12.80 10.17 -2.34
CA ILE A 144 12.53 8.87 -1.73
C ILE A 144 13.83 8.36 -1.13
N GLY A 145 13.79 8.00 0.16
CA GLY A 145 14.87 7.36 0.90
C GLY A 145 14.59 5.91 1.20
N LEU A 146 15.59 5.21 1.71
CA LEU A 146 15.52 3.80 2.10
C LEU A 146 16.16 3.60 3.47
N ALA A 147 15.50 2.85 4.34
CA ALA A 147 16.06 2.29 5.56
C ALA A 147 15.93 0.77 5.55
N THR A 148 16.92 0.06 6.10
CA THR A 148 16.91 -1.40 6.17
C THR A 148 17.20 -1.92 7.56
N THR A 149 16.65 -3.11 7.88
CA THR A 149 16.99 -3.88 9.10
C THR A 149 16.85 -5.37 8.81
N PRO A 150 17.71 -6.23 9.40
CA PRO A 150 17.54 -7.67 9.24
C PRO A 150 16.40 -8.27 10.09
N SER A 151 15.87 -7.52 11.06
CA SER A 151 14.85 -8.03 11.97
C SER A 151 13.92 -6.93 12.49
N LEU A 152 12.62 -7.22 12.57
CA LEU A 152 11.63 -6.35 13.20
C LEU A 152 11.42 -6.67 14.69
N ALA A 153 11.96 -7.78 15.20
CA ALA A 153 11.86 -8.13 16.62
C ALA A 153 12.57 -7.11 17.51
N SER A 154 13.77 -6.68 17.08
CA SER A 154 14.56 -5.61 17.72
C SER A 154 15.24 -4.81 16.60
N PRO A 155 14.52 -3.94 15.91
CA PRO A 155 15.04 -3.31 14.71
C PRO A 155 16.17 -2.34 15.05
N THR A 156 17.24 -2.44 14.27
CA THR A 156 18.30 -1.43 14.18
C THR A 156 18.30 -0.95 12.74
N TRP A 157 17.61 0.16 12.50
CA TRP A 157 17.46 0.69 11.16
C TRP A 157 18.74 1.37 10.67
N ALA A 158 19.24 0.92 9.52
CA ALA A 158 20.32 1.55 8.81
C ALA A 158 19.75 2.43 7.70
N ASP A 159 19.99 3.73 7.76
CA ASP A 159 19.66 4.65 6.67
C ASP A 159 20.57 4.37 5.47
N GLN A 160 19.96 4.02 4.34
CA GLN A 160 20.64 3.74 3.06
C GLN A 160 20.70 4.98 2.16
N GLY A 161 20.13 6.10 2.62
CA GLY A 161 20.12 7.38 1.89
C GLY A 161 19.20 7.38 0.67
N LEU A 162 19.50 8.27 -0.25
CA LEU A 162 18.69 8.58 -1.43
C LEU A 162 18.49 7.37 -2.36
N VAL A 163 17.23 7.18 -2.78
CA VAL A 163 16.79 6.22 -3.81
C VAL A 163 16.41 6.95 -5.09
N LEU A 164 15.51 7.90 -5.00
CA LEU A 164 15.04 8.73 -6.11
C LEU A 164 14.87 10.18 -5.66
N GLN A 165 14.98 11.09 -6.60
CA GLN A 165 14.69 12.49 -6.41
C GLN A 165 13.96 13.05 -7.62
N SER A 166 12.99 13.92 -7.38
CA SER A 166 12.43 14.83 -8.36
C SER A 166 12.77 16.29 -8.00
N ARG A 167 12.81 17.14 -9.01
CA ARG A 167 13.02 18.56 -8.93
C ARG A 167 11.83 19.30 -9.54
N THR A 168 11.68 20.56 -9.25
CA THR A 168 10.61 21.40 -9.83
C THR A 168 10.62 21.45 -11.35
N SER A 169 11.75 21.11 -12.00
CA SER A 169 11.88 20.99 -13.46
C SER A 169 11.38 19.66 -14.02
N ASP A 170 11.15 18.65 -13.17
CA ASP A 170 10.74 17.32 -13.61
C ASP A 170 9.21 17.27 -13.78
N ASP A 171 8.76 16.35 -14.61
CA ASP A 171 7.33 16.13 -14.89
C ASP A 171 6.67 15.11 -13.95
N PHE A 172 7.37 14.68 -12.91
CA PHE A 172 6.88 13.72 -11.90
C PHE A 172 7.20 14.17 -10.49
N ASN A 173 6.62 13.51 -9.50
CA ASN A 173 6.86 13.73 -8.08
C ASN A 173 7.37 12.44 -7.43
N ALA A 174 8.56 12.47 -6.80
CA ALA A 174 9.18 11.32 -6.15
C ALA A 174 8.66 11.15 -4.71
N ILE A 175 7.37 10.79 -4.56
CA ILE A 175 6.73 10.42 -3.29
C ILE A 175 5.89 9.15 -3.45
N ASP A 176 5.31 8.66 -2.38
CA ASP A 176 4.44 7.49 -2.29
C ASP A 176 5.08 6.22 -2.88
N PRO A 177 6.26 5.82 -2.37
CA PRO A 177 6.90 4.59 -2.83
C PRO A 177 6.07 3.35 -2.50
N ASN A 178 6.06 2.37 -3.41
CA ASN A 178 5.56 1.01 -3.15
C ASN A 178 6.40 -0.01 -3.90
N VAL A 179 6.89 -1.03 -3.20
CA VAL A 179 7.68 -2.11 -3.79
C VAL A 179 6.82 -3.33 -4.07
N SER A 180 6.91 -3.81 -5.28
CA SER A 180 6.25 -5.03 -5.75
C SER A 180 7.22 -5.89 -6.54
N PHE A 181 6.86 -7.16 -6.77
CA PHE A 181 7.73 -8.11 -7.44
C PHE A 181 7.10 -8.63 -8.73
N ASP A 182 7.91 -8.77 -9.78
CA ASP A 182 7.49 -9.48 -10.97
C ASP A 182 7.52 -11.01 -10.77
N ALA A 183 7.11 -11.75 -11.79
CA ALA A 183 7.07 -13.22 -11.75
C ALA A 183 8.46 -13.87 -11.60
N SER A 184 9.54 -13.12 -11.86
CA SER A 184 10.92 -13.54 -11.67
C SER A 184 11.51 -13.13 -10.32
N CYS A 185 10.66 -12.58 -9.41
CA CYS A 185 11.05 -12.03 -8.12
C CYS A 185 11.97 -10.80 -8.20
N THR A 186 11.99 -10.11 -9.31
CA THR A 186 12.66 -8.81 -9.42
C THR A 186 11.86 -7.76 -8.69
N PRO A 187 12.45 -6.98 -7.77
CA PRO A 187 11.76 -5.88 -7.11
C PRO A 187 11.60 -4.67 -8.04
N TRP A 188 10.44 -4.02 -7.94
CA TRP A 188 10.07 -2.84 -8.70
C TRP A 188 9.49 -1.80 -7.75
N LEU A 189 9.84 -0.53 -7.93
CA LEU A 189 9.38 0.60 -7.14
C LEU A 189 8.38 1.42 -7.94
N ALA A 190 7.11 1.37 -7.59
CA ALA A 190 6.11 2.32 -8.03
C ALA A 190 6.17 3.58 -7.15
N PHE A 191 5.92 4.75 -7.72
CA PHE A 191 5.91 6.03 -7.03
C PHE A 191 5.18 7.10 -7.85
N GLY A 192 4.83 8.21 -7.24
CA GLY A 192 4.31 9.37 -7.96
C GLY A 192 3.01 9.92 -7.41
N SER A 193 2.83 11.21 -7.58
CA SER A 193 1.67 11.98 -7.15
C SER A 193 1.47 13.14 -8.12
N PHE A 194 0.25 13.37 -8.59
CA PHE A 194 -0.11 14.43 -9.54
C PHE A 194 0.77 14.45 -10.82
N TRP A 195 1.20 15.60 -11.31
CA TRP A 195 2.06 15.82 -12.48
C TRP A 195 1.78 14.82 -13.62
N SER A 196 2.78 14.05 -14.04
CA SER A 196 2.62 13.02 -15.08
C SER A 196 2.11 11.67 -14.53
N GLY A 197 1.71 11.61 -13.26
CA GLY A 197 1.09 10.45 -12.62
C GLY A 197 2.08 9.45 -12.05
N ILE A 198 1.65 8.19 -11.99
CA ILE A 198 2.37 7.09 -11.36
C ILE A 198 3.45 6.54 -12.30
N LYS A 199 4.64 6.44 -11.76
CA LYS A 199 5.83 5.90 -12.41
C LYS A 199 6.29 4.61 -11.74
N MET A 200 7.18 3.89 -12.42
CA MET A 200 7.83 2.70 -11.88
C MET A 200 9.28 2.62 -12.33
N ARG A 201 10.15 2.15 -11.45
CA ARG A 201 11.56 1.86 -11.72
C ARG A 201 11.87 0.43 -11.28
N LYS A 202 12.67 -0.26 -12.08
CA LYS A 202 13.27 -1.51 -11.66
C LYS A 202 14.28 -1.25 -10.54
N LEU A 203 14.30 -2.13 -9.53
CA LEU A 203 15.28 -2.10 -8.46
C LEU A 203 16.33 -3.21 -8.63
N ASP A 204 17.53 -2.93 -8.19
CA ASP A 204 18.55 -3.94 -7.91
C ASP A 204 18.17 -4.70 -6.63
N GLY A 205 17.97 -6.01 -6.73
CA GLY A 205 17.51 -6.85 -5.62
C GLY A 205 18.53 -6.97 -4.47
N THR A 206 19.79 -6.56 -4.68
CA THR A 206 20.81 -6.58 -3.63
C THR A 206 20.82 -5.30 -2.81
N THR A 207 20.69 -4.16 -3.48
CA THR A 207 20.81 -2.85 -2.86
C THR A 207 19.48 -2.19 -2.52
N GLY A 208 18.38 -2.64 -3.15
CA GLY A 208 17.07 -1.98 -3.03
C GLY A 208 17.01 -0.60 -3.71
N LYS A 209 18.00 -0.25 -4.52
CA LYS A 209 18.07 1.03 -5.25
C LYS A 209 17.76 0.81 -6.74
N PRO A 210 17.47 1.88 -7.51
CA PRO A 210 17.21 1.75 -8.94
C PRO A 210 18.32 0.97 -9.64
N ASP A 211 17.92 -0.02 -10.45
CA ASP A 211 18.84 -0.85 -11.24
C ASP A 211 19.59 0.03 -12.25
N PRO A 212 20.93 0.12 -12.19
CA PRO A 212 21.69 0.91 -13.14
C PRO A 212 21.62 0.36 -14.57
N GLY A 213 21.27 -0.92 -14.73
CA GLY A 213 21.07 -1.57 -16.04
C GLY A 213 19.72 -1.26 -16.68
N ASP A 214 18.75 -0.72 -15.92
CA ASP A 214 17.46 -0.30 -16.43
C ASP A 214 17.10 1.09 -15.88
N THR A 215 17.38 2.10 -16.66
CA THR A 215 17.09 3.50 -16.30
C THR A 215 15.71 3.99 -16.75
N THR A 216 14.88 3.11 -17.31
CA THR A 216 13.56 3.46 -17.86
C THR A 216 12.58 3.85 -16.76
N PRO A 217 11.97 5.04 -16.81
CA PRO A 217 10.83 5.38 -15.98
C PRO A 217 9.53 4.89 -16.65
N TYR A 218 9.03 3.74 -16.26
CA TYR A 218 7.76 3.21 -16.79
C TYR A 218 6.58 4.03 -16.26
N SER A 219 5.66 4.45 -17.14
CA SER A 219 4.44 5.17 -16.75
C SER A 219 3.29 4.18 -16.60
N LEU A 220 2.66 4.15 -15.42
CA LEU A 220 1.62 3.17 -15.08
C LEU A 220 0.21 3.75 -15.16
N ALA A 221 0.01 4.96 -14.67
CA ALA A 221 -1.29 5.63 -14.62
C ALA A 221 -1.11 7.15 -14.64
N SER A 222 -2.10 7.89 -15.20
CA SER A 222 -2.07 9.35 -15.25
C SER A 222 -3.48 9.92 -15.32
N ARG A 223 -3.68 11.12 -14.79
CA ARG A 223 -4.90 11.92 -14.95
C ARG A 223 -4.60 13.29 -15.58
N ASN A 224 -3.61 13.36 -16.47
CA ASN A 224 -3.20 14.58 -17.17
C ASN A 224 -2.91 15.74 -16.20
N GLY A 225 -2.13 15.50 -15.16
CA GLY A 225 -1.80 16.46 -14.10
C GLY A 225 -2.83 16.55 -12.97
N GLY A 226 -3.97 15.88 -13.10
CA GLY A 226 -4.97 15.80 -12.02
C GLY A 226 -4.56 14.85 -10.89
N ALA A 227 -5.30 14.92 -9.80
CA ALA A 227 -5.02 14.22 -8.54
C ALA A 227 -5.06 12.69 -8.68
N ILE A 228 -3.90 12.08 -8.68
CA ILE A 228 -3.65 10.63 -8.62
C ILE A 228 -2.37 10.40 -7.84
N GLU A 229 -2.37 9.48 -6.86
CA GLU A 229 -1.21 9.17 -6.02
C GLU A 229 -1.39 7.84 -5.27
N ALA A 230 -0.51 7.56 -4.30
CA ALA A 230 -0.56 6.39 -3.41
C ALA A 230 -0.68 5.07 -4.18
N ALA A 231 0.25 4.83 -5.10
CA ALA A 231 0.28 3.60 -5.87
C ALA A 231 0.61 2.39 -4.98
N SER A 232 -0.12 1.29 -5.16
CA SER A 232 0.24 0.00 -4.56
C SER A 232 -0.12 -1.15 -5.49
N ILE A 233 0.75 -2.17 -5.58
CA ILE A 233 0.57 -3.26 -6.53
C ILE A 233 0.62 -4.62 -5.83
N VAL A 234 -0.36 -5.48 -6.12
CA VAL A 234 -0.33 -6.90 -5.78
C VAL A 234 -0.54 -7.76 -7.03
N SER A 235 -0.04 -8.99 -6.98
CA SER A 235 -0.24 -9.98 -8.04
C SER A 235 -1.19 -11.08 -7.60
N HIS A 236 -2.09 -11.49 -8.50
CA HIS A 236 -2.97 -12.63 -8.32
C HIS A 236 -3.27 -13.29 -9.66
N ASN A 237 -3.14 -14.62 -9.73
CA ASN A 237 -3.54 -15.44 -10.87
C ASN A 237 -3.05 -14.92 -12.24
N GLY A 238 -1.76 -14.52 -12.32
CA GLY A 238 -1.13 -14.03 -13.55
C GLY A 238 -1.44 -12.57 -13.89
N TYR A 239 -2.19 -11.87 -13.03
CA TYR A 239 -2.45 -10.43 -13.16
C TYR A 239 -1.73 -9.63 -12.09
N TYR A 240 -1.47 -8.37 -12.39
CA TYR A 240 -1.06 -7.32 -11.47
C TYR A 240 -2.20 -6.32 -11.32
N TYR A 241 -2.45 -5.89 -10.09
CA TYR A 241 -3.51 -4.93 -9.75
C TYR A 241 -2.85 -3.68 -9.18
N LEU A 242 -2.98 -2.58 -9.90
CA LEU A 242 -2.50 -1.27 -9.49
C LEU A 242 -3.63 -0.53 -8.77
N PHE A 243 -3.50 -0.39 -7.46
CA PHE A 243 -4.34 0.48 -6.63
C PHE A 243 -3.76 1.89 -6.67
N VAL A 244 -4.61 2.88 -6.70
CA VAL A 244 -4.25 4.29 -6.60
C VAL A 244 -5.34 5.06 -5.88
N SER A 245 -5.02 6.22 -5.35
CA SER A 245 -5.99 7.16 -4.82
C SER A 245 -6.22 8.28 -5.83
N PHE A 246 -7.50 8.55 -6.13
CA PHE A 246 -7.94 9.69 -6.93
C PHE A 246 -8.47 10.79 -6.02
N ASP A 247 -8.44 12.02 -6.54
CA ASP A 247 -8.92 13.24 -5.91
C ASP A 247 -8.07 13.67 -4.69
N LEU A 248 -8.62 14.35 -3.69
CA LEU A 248 -7.83 15.10 -2.72
C LEU A 248 -7.88 14.49 -1.33
N CYS A 249 -6.70 14.29 -0.73
CA CYS A 249 -6.54 13.99 0.69
C CYS A 249 -6.43 15.25 1.55
N CYS A 250 -6.16 15.05 2.83
CA CYS A 250 -5.52 16.00 3.73
C CYS A 250 -6.37 17.26 4.02
N GLN A 251 -7.71 17.13 3.90
CA GLN A 251 -8.69 18.18 4.13
C GLN A 251 -9.72 17.79 5.22
N GLY A 252 -9.39 16.78 6.06
CA GLY A 252 -10.32 16.28 7.07
C GLY A 252 -11.65 15.87 6.45
N VAL A 253 -12.76 16.38 6.96
CA VAL A 253 -14.12 16.07 6.47
C VAL A 253 -14.38 16.54 5.03
N ASP A 254 -13.58 17.42 4.48
CA ASP A 254 -13.69 17.91 3.10
C ASP A 254 -12.85 17.09 2.11
N SER A 255 -12.17 16.05 2.58
CA SER A 255 -11.37 15.15 1.73
C SER A 255 -12.26 14.40 0.76
N THR A 256 -11.79 14.28 -0.48
CA THR A 256 -12.53 13.66 -1.58
C THR A 256 -11.86 12.40 -2.13
N TYR A 257 -10.84 11.88 -1.43
CA TYR A 257 -10.13 10.66 -1.83
C TYR A 257 -11.08 9.52 -2.19
N ARG A 258 -10.67 8.76 -3.19
CA ARG A 258 -11.32 7.50 -3.62
C ARG A 258 -10.26 6.48 -3.95
N THR A 259 -10.39 5.27 -3.44
CA THR A 259 -9.54 4.15 -3.86
C THR A 259 -10.00 3.59 -5.19
N MET A 260 -9.10 3.53 -6.14
CA MET A 260 -9.31 3.03 -7.49
C MET A 260 -8.38 1.87 -7.80
N VAL A 261 -8.73 1.02 -8.77
CA VAL A 261 -7.88 -0.09 -9.22
C VAL A 261 -7.94 -0.29 -10.73
N GLY A 262 -6.80 -0.66 -11.31
CA GLY A 262 -6.70 -1.19 -12.65
C GLY A 262 -5.93 -2.50 -12.66
N ARG A 263 -6.04 -3.25 -13.76
CA ARG A 263 -5.43 -4.57 -13.93
C ARG A 263 -4.56 -4.64 -15.17
N GLY A 264 -3.39 -5.30 -15.06
CA GLY A 264 -2.48 -5.60 -16.18
C GLY A 264 -1.93 -7.00 -16.10
N THR A 265 -1.29 -7.48 -17.16
CA THR A 265 -0.62 -8.78 -17.22
C THR A 265 0.90 -8.65 -17.06
N SER A 266 1.42 -7.45 -17.03
CA SER A 266 2.81 -7.13 -16.71
C SER A 266 2.87 -6.14 -15.55
N ILE A 267 3.90 -6.23 -14.72
CA ILE A 267 4.10 -5.29 -13.61
C ILE A 267 4.31 -3.85 -14.10
N THR A 268 4.86 -3.68 -15.29
CA THR A 268 5.04 -2.37 -15.95
C THR A 268 3.82 -1.93 -16.76
N GLY A 269 2.70 -2.66 -16.66
CA GLY A 269 1.47 -2.38 -17.40
C GLY A 269 1.46 -2.90 -18.85
N PRO A 270 0.53 -2.42 -19.73
CA PRO A 270 -0.47 -1.42 -19.39
C PRO A 270 -1.50 -1.90 -18.37
N TYR A 271 -1.95 -1.00 -17.50
CA TYR A 271 -3.06 -1.23 -16.60
C TYR A 271 -4.35 -0.64 -17.20
N THR A 272 -5.47 -1.34 -17.08
CA THR A 272 -6.76 -0.95 -17.64
C THR A 272 -7.88 -1.15 -16.62
N ASP A 273 -9.01 -0.46 -16.84
CA ASP A 273 -10.28 -0.75 -16.19
C ASP A 273 -10.96 -2.02 -16.78
N LYS A 274 -12.16 -2.35 -16.29
CA LYS A 274 -12.97 -3.49 -16.80
C LYS A 274 -13.39 -3.35 -18.26
N ALA A 275 -13.49 -2.12 -18.76
CA ALA A 275 -13.82 -1.83 -20.15
C ALA A 275 -12.60 -1.90 -21.09
N GLY A 276 -11.40 -2.09 -20.55
CA GLY A 276 -10.14 -2.11 -21.30
C GLY A 276 -9.56 -0.72 -21.55
N THR A 277 -10.10 0.33 -20.93
CA THR A 277 -9.57 1.70 -21.05
C THR A 277 -8.34 1.86 -20.16
N SER A 278 -7.28 2.44 -20.70
CA SER A 278 -5.99 2.56 -20.01
C SER A 278 -6.05 3.52 -18.81
N MET A 279 -5.40 3.15 -17.71
CA MET A 279 -5.16 4.05 -16.57
C MET A 279 -4.31 5.27 -16.95
N MET A 280 -3.53 5.21 -18.03
CA MET A 280 -2.86 6.39 -18.59
C MET A 280 -3.82 7.44 -19.17
N GLN A 281 -5.10 7.09 -19.34
CA GLN A 281 -6.19 7.98 -19.76
C GLN A 281 -7.11 8.37 -18.60
N GLY A 282 -6.71 8.07 -17.36
CA GLY A 282 -7.48 8.36 -16.14
C GLY A 282 -8.61 7.37 -15.85
N ALA A 283 -8.66 6.23 -16.56
CA ALA A 283 -9.64 5.18 -16.32
C ALA A 283 -9.19 4.28 -15.16
N ALA A 284 -10.13 3.84 -14.31
CA ALA A 284 -9.92 2.84 -13.27
C ALA A 284 -11.28 2.43 -12.67
N GLU A 285 -11.33 1.26 -12.03
CA GLU A 285 -12.49 0.82 -11.25
C GLU A 285 -12.48 1.42 -9.85
N GLN A 286 -13.59 2.00 -9.41
CA GLN A 286 -13.72 2.52 -8.06
C GLN A 286 -13.98 1.38 -7.07
N LEU A 287 -13.14 1.27 -6.05
CA LEU A 287 -13.30 0.31 -4.96
C LEU A 287 -13.91 0.94 -3.71
N LEU A 288 -13.44 2.13 -3.33
CA LEU A 288 -13.93 2.88 -2.17
C LEU A 288 -14.15 4.34 -2.52
N ALA A 289 -15.16 4.92 -1.89
CA ALA A 289 -15.43 6.36 -1.86
C ALA A 289 -16.05 6.70 -0.51
N THR A 290 -16.22 7.98 -0.21
CA THR A 290 -16.90 8.46 1.00
C THR A 290 -18.24 7.76 1.20
N SER A 291 -18.45 7.23 2.40
CA SER A 291 -19.69 6.57 2.81
C SER A 291 -19.90 6.72 4.31
N GLY A 292 -20.94 7.46 4.72
CA GLY A 292 -21.20 7.77 6.12
C GLY A 292 -19.99 8.48 6.76
N ARG A 293 -19.54 7.98 7.91
CA ARG A 293 -18.38 8.51 8.65
C ARG A 293 -17.04 8.31 7.93
N TYR A 294 -16.95 7.34 7.02
CA TYR A 294 -15.72 7.01 6.28
C TYR A 294 -15.52 7.98 5.13
N ILE A 295 -14.89 9.11 5.38
CA ILE A 295 -14.68 10.18 4.40
C ILE A 295 -13.32 9.98 3.72
N GLY A 296 -13.28 10.14 2.40
CA GLY A 296 -12.05 10.13 1.62
C GLY A 296 -11.15 8.91 1.85
N PRO A 297 -11.63 7.65 1.70
CA PRO A 297 -10.81 6.47 1.91
C PRO A 297 -9.74 6.32 0.83
N GLY A 298 -8.46 6.30 1.24
CA GLY A 298 -7.33 6.23 0.30
C GLY A 298 -5.99 6.10 1.00
N GLY A 299 -4.90 6.44 0.29
CA GLY A 299 -3.53 6.38 0.79
C GLY A 299 -3.15 4.99 1.28
N GLY A 300 -3.64 3.93 0.63
CA GLY A 300 -3.55 2.58 1.15
C GLY A 300 -2.58 1.68 0.41
N THR A 301 -2.17 0.63 1.12
CA THR A 301 -1.30 -0.43 0.60
C THR A 301 -2.08 -1.74 0.49
N ALA A 302 -2.04 -2.35 -0.67
CA ALA A 302 -2.49 -3.72 -0.87
C ALA A 302 -1.37 -4.67 -0.43
N TRP A 303 -1.63 -5.41 0.62
CA TRP A 303 -0.69 -6.34 1.23
C TRP A 303 -1.06 -7.78 0.91
N LYS A 304 -0.05 -8.62 0.69
CA LYS A 304 -0.20 -10.06 0.40
C LYS A 304 0.74 -10.87 1.26
N ASP A 305 0.20 -11.92 1.89
CA ASP A 305 0.98 -12.98 2.54
C ASP A 305 0.36 -14.35 2.22
N GLY A 306 1.09 -15.17 1.48
CA GLY A 306 0.57 -16.43 0.98
C GLY A 306 -0.70 -16.25 0.15
N SER A 307 -1.81 -16.81 0.63
CA SER A 307 -3.15 -16.69 0.03
C SER A 307 -3.98 -15.55 0.60
N THR A 308 -3.50 -14.85 1.63
CA THR A 308 -4.19 -13.74 2.28
C THR A 308 -3.87 -12.44 1.59
N TYR A 309 -4.90 -11.67 1.28
CA TYR A 309 -4.77 -10.33 0.69
C TYR A 309 -5.58 -9.36 1.53
N LEU A 310 -4.96 -8.23 1.90
CA LEU A 310 -5.59 -7.16 2.68
C LEU A 310 -5.34 -5.81 2.01
N TYR A 311 -6.30 -4.92 2.10
CA TYR A 311 -6.13 -3.51 1.78
C TYR A 311 -6.10 -2.73 3.09
N VAL A 312 -4.97 -2.12 3.39
CA VAL A 312 -4.68 -1.35 4.61
C VAL A 312 -4.63 0.11 4.20
N TYR A 313 -5.54 0.94 4.73
CA TYR A 313 -5.71 2.30 4.26
C TYR A 313 -6.15 3.23 5.39
N HIS A 314 -6.12 4.52 5.14
CA HIS A 314 -6.74 5.50 6.03
C HIS A 314 -8.05 6.04 5.45
N TYR A 315 -8.88 6.58 6.33
CA TYR A 315 -10.05 7.39 6.03
C TYR A 315 -10.11 8.55 7.02
N TYR A 316 -10.80 9.61 6.69
CA TYR A 316 -11.05 10.72 7.60
C TYR A 316 -12.37 10.47 8.30
N ASP A 317 -12.35 10.43 9.64
CA ASP A 317 -13.53 10.07 10.43
C ASP A 317 -14.48 11.25 10.58
N GLY A 318 -15.64 11.16 9.94
CA GLY A 318 -16.68 12.20 10.03
C GLY A 318 -17.30 12.36 11.42
N ASP A 319 -17.15 11.38 12.30
CA ASP A 319 -17.62 11.44 13.68
C ASP A 319 -16.54 11.98 14.65
N ASP A 320 -15.32 12.24 14.14
CA ASP A 320 -14.18 12.74 14.89
C ASP A 320 -13.42 13.83 14.12
N ASP A 321 -14.14 14.87 13.71
CA ASP A 321 -13.63 16.09 13.08
C ASP A 321 -12.67 15.83 11.88
N GLY A 322 -12.79 14.69 11.23
CA GLY A 322 -11.97 14.31 10.09
C GLY A 322 -10.55 13.87 10.44
N VAL A 323 -10.33 13.41 11.65
CA VAL A 323 -9.06 12.74 12.02
C VAL A 323 -8.86 11.49 11.16
N SER A 324 -7.66 11.34 10.60
CA SER A 324 -7.34 10.18 9.76
C SER A 324 -7.16 8.92 10.60
N LYS A 325 -7.88 7.85 10.26
CA LYS A 325 -7.90 6.59 11.03
C LYS A 325 -7.61 5.38 10.17
N LEU A 326 -7.03 4.36 10.80
CA LEU A 326 -6.74 3.07 10.17
C LEU A 326 -8.03 2.32 9.83
N GLN A 327 -8.06 1.74 8.63
CA GLN A 327 -9.03 0.71 8.26
C GLN A 327 -8.35 -0.39 7.47
N ILE A 328 -8.83 -1.62 7.63
CA ILE A 328 -8.33 -2.80 6.92
C ILE A 328 -9.52 -3.55 6.32
N ARG A 329 -9.40 -4.00 5.07
CA ARG A 329 -10.39 -4.83 4.39
C ARG A 329 -9.74 -6.03 3.74
N PRO A 330 -10.38 -7.21 3.79
CA PRO A 330 -9.98 -8.33 2.95
C PRO A 330 -10.09 -7.97 1.47
N ILE A 331 -9.12 -8.41 0.68
CA ILE A 331 -9.20 -8.42 -0.78
C ILE A 331 -9.54 -9.83 -1.22
N THR A 332 -10.57 -9.97 -2.03
CA THR A 332 -10.94 -11.18 -2.75
C THR A 332 -10.99 -10.89 -4.25
N PHE A 333 -11.19 -11.93 -5.05
CA PHE A 333 -11.26 -11.80 -6.50
C PHE A 333 -12.54 -12.49 -7.01
N ASP A 334 -13.28 -11.80 -7.87
CA ASP A 334 -14.46 -12.38 -8.50
C ASP A 334 -14.10 -13.43 -9.57
N SER A 335 -15.10 -14.07 -10.16
CA SER A 335 -14.92 -15.11 -11.19
C SER A 335 -14.21 -14.59 -12.46
N SER A 336 -14.13 -13.29 -12.64
CA SER A 336 -13.41 -12.62 -13.74
C SER A 336 -12.03 -12.14 -13.33
N ASN A 337 -11.55 -12.54 -12.13
CA ASN A 337 -10.32 -12.08 -11.50
C ASN A 337 -10.26 -10.56 -11.32
N TRP A 338 -11.35 -9.92 -10.89
CA TRP A 338 -11.34 -8.54 -10.45
C TRP A 338 -11.39 -8.43 -8.93
N VAL A 339 -10.73 -7.41 -8.41
CA VAL A 339 -10.67 -7.11 -6.98
C VAL A 339 -12.08 -6.83 -6.43
N VAL A 340 -12.38 -7.45 -5.30
CA VAL A 340 -13.54 -7.18 -4.46
C VAL A 340 -13.05 -6.96 -3.04
N LEU A 341 -13.40 -5.83 -2.45
CA LEU A 341 -13.09 -5.55 -1.05
C LEU A 341 -14.20 -6.09 -0.14
N GLY A 342 -13.80 -6.85 0.87
CA GLY A 342 -14.70 -7.33 1.90
C GLY A 342 -15.15 -6.24 2.87
N ALA A 343 -15.89 -6.64 3.91
CA ALA A 343 -16.30 -5.73 4.99
C ALA A 343 -15.06 -5.16 5.72
N PRO A 344 -15.16 -3.92 6.26
CA PRO A 344 -14.10 -3.37 7.10
C PRO A 344 -13.91 -4.22 8.35
N LEU A 345 -12.66 -4.39 8.80
CA LEU A 345 -12.36 -5.07 10.06
C LEU A 345 -12.75 -4.23 11.28
N PHE A 346 -12.85 -2.92 11.11
CA PHE A 346 -13.21 -1.97 12.17
C PHE A 346 -14.48 -1.22 11.76
N PRO A 347 -15.68 -1.77 12.11
CA PRO A 347 -16.96 -1.18 11.74
C PRO A 347 -17.30 0.08 12.54
#